data_fc7bac06b49e274e6fad34264fb36528
#
_entry.id   fc7bac06b49e274e6fad34264fb36528
#
_cell.length_a   1.000
_cell.length_b   1.000
_cell.length_c   1.000
_cell.angle_alpha   90.00
_cell.angle_beta   90.00
_cell.angle_gamma   90.00
#
_symmetry.space_group_name_H-M   'P 1'
#
loop_
_entity.id
_entity.type
_entity.pdbx_description
1 polymer ?
#
loop_
_entity_poly.entity_id
_entity_poly.type
_entity_poly.pdbx_seq_one_letter_code
_entity_poly.pdbx_strand_id
1 'polypeptide(L)'
;DPRIGGVMIMGDRGTGKSTTIRALADLLPDIDVVAGDPYNSSASDPDLQSSEVRERMQQGETLSTEPRQVPMVDLPLGATEDRLCGTIDIEKALSEGVRAFEPGLLAKANRGLLYVDEVNLLDDHLVDVLLDSAASGWNTVEREGVSVRHPARFVLIGSGNPEEGELRPQLLDRFGMSVEVRTVRDPELRVQVVDQRTSFDSDPDGFSTAVEGNQNALQQRVVEAQQRLDQVSIDEDLRLRISAVCGELDVDGLRGDIVTNRAARALAAFEGR
;
A
#
# COMPACT_ATOMS: atom_id res chain seq x y z
N ASP A 1 2.98 -0.29 -9.57
CA ASP A 1 3.54 1.07 -9.48
C ASP A 1 2.90 1.83 -8.30
N PRO A 2 3.65 2.06 -7.20
CA PRO A 2 3.13 2.78 -6.02
C PRO A 2 2.66 4.21 -6.33
N ARG A 3 3.16 4.82 -7.41
CA ARG A 3 2.81 6.18 -7.82
C ARG A 3 1.40 6.32 -8.40
N ILE A 4 0.70 5.21 -8.67
CA ILE A 4 -0.72 5.22 -9.07
C ILE A 4 -1.57 5.79 -7.93
N GLY A 5 -1.15 5.58 -6.69
CA GLY A 5 -1.87 5.93 -5.49
C GLY A 5 -2.53 4.71 -4.85
N GLY A 6 -3.56 4.92 -4.06
CA GLY A 6 -4.25 3.83 -3.40
C GLY A 6 -5.23 3.08 -4.29
N VAL A 7 -5.71 1.96 -3.77
CA VAL A 7 -6.79 1.15 -4.38
C VAL A 7 -7.96 1.08 -3.41
N MET A 8 -9.14 1.50 -3.85
CA MET A 8 -10.39 1.35 -3.12
C MET A 8 -11.12 0.09 -3.57
N ILE A 9 -11.49 -0.77 -2.65
CA ILE A 9 -12.22 -2.00 -2.92
C ILE A 9 -13.60 -1.92 -2.26
N MET A 10 -14.60 -1.60 -3.07
CA MET A 10 -15.99 -1.50 -2.64
C MET A 10 -16.72 -2.82 -2.87
N GLY A 11 -17.68 -3.15 -2.03
CA GLY A 11 -18.55 -4.28 -2.32
C GLY A 11 -19.18 -4.93 -1.10
N ASP A 12 -19.99 -5.96 -1.36
CA ASP A 12 -20.82 -6.66 -0.39
C ASP A 12 -20.00 -7.29 0.74
N ARG A 13 -20.64 -7.44 1.90
CA ARG A 13 -20.06 -8.18 3.03
C ARG A 13 -19.85 -9.65 2.69
N GLY A 14 -18.82 -10.27 3.26
CA GLY A 14 -18.58 -11.70 3.10
C GLY A 14 -18.05 -12.14 1.73
N THR A 15 -17.60 -11.22 0.88
CA THR A 15 -17.02 -11.53 -0.43
C THR A 15 -15.52 -11.85 -0.40
N GLY A 16 -14.92 -11.95 0.79
CA GLY A 16 -13.51 -12.32 0.94
C GLY A 16 -12.51 -11.17 0.71
N LYS A 17 -12.97 -9.91 0.60
CA LYS A 17 -12.10 -8.74 0.34
C LYS A 17 -10.89 -8.69 1.26
N SER A 18 -11.13 -8.65 2.57
CA SER A 18 -10.06 -8.48 3.57
C SER A 18 -9.04 -9.64 3.54
N THR A 19 -9.51 -10.87 3.31
CA THR A 19 -8.63 -12.04 3.18
C THR A 19 -7.76 -11.94 1.93
N THR A 20 -8.35 -11.59 0.79
CA THR A 20 -7.62 -11.43 -0.48
C THR A 20 -6.59 -10.29 -0.39
N ILE A 21 -6.98 -9.16 0.23
CA ILE A 21 -6.07 -8.01 0.38
C ILE A 21 -4.85 -8.38 1.21
N ARG A 22 -5.04 -9.07 2.35
CA ARG A 22 -3.92 -9.47 3.20
C ARG A 22 -2.97 -10.45 2.50
N ALA A 23 -3.49 -11.32 1.64
CA ALA A 23 -2.69 -12.23 0.84
C ALA A 23 -1.90 -11.57 -0.31
N LEU A 24 -2.16 -10.28 -0.64
CA LEU A 24 -1.42 -9.59 -1.71
C LEU A 24 0.08 -9.45 -1.40
N ALA A 25 0.44 -9.31 -0.13
CA ALA A 25 1.85 -9.21 0.25
C ALA A 25 2.65 -10.45 -0.14
N ASP A 26 2.04 -11.64 -0.08
CA ASP A 26 2.67 -12.92 -0.42
C ASP A 26 2.98 -13.03 -1.93
N LEU A 27 2.33 -12.22 -2.76
CA LEU A 27 2.57 -12.16 -4.21
C LEU A 27 3.65 -11.15 -4.60
N LEU A 28 4.12 -10.33 -3.66
CA LEU A 28 5.15 -9.34 -3.94
C LEU A 28 6.55 -9.92 -3.64
N PRO A 29 7.56 -9.56 -4.45
CA PRO A 29 8.94 -9.96 -4.17
C PRO A 29 9.44 -9.30 -2.89
N ASP A 30 10.36 -9.97 -2.21
CA ASP A 30 11.06 -9.39 -1.08
C ASP A 30 11.75 -8.09 -1.45
N ILE A 31 11.88 -7.21 -0.46
CA ILE A 31 12.60 -5.94 -0.58
C ILE A 31 13.87 -5.99 0.26
N ASP A 32 14.97 -5.44 -0.28
CA ASP A 32 16.20 -5.26 0.51
C ASP A 32 16.03 -4.04 1.43
N VAL A 33 16.23 -4.26 2.72
CA VAL A 33 16.16 -3.21 3.75
C VAL A 33 17.48 -3.13 4.51
N VAL A 34 17.79 -1.96 5.05
CA VAL A 34 18.93 -1.79 5.95
C VAL A 34 18.69 -2.58 7.23
N ALA A 35 19.62 -3.46 7.58
CA ALA A 35 19.49 -4.35 8.73
C ALA A 35 19.35 -3.55 10.03
N GLY A 36 18.33 -3.90 10.83
CA GLY A 36 18.03 -3.26 12.10
C GLY A 36 17.33 -1.90 12.01
N ASP A 37 17.08 -1.37 10.81
CA ASP A 37 16.32 -0.12 10.66
C ASP A 37 14.80 -0.38 10.80
N PRO A 38 14.11 0.37 11.70
CA PRO A 38 12.69 0.18 11.95
C PRO A 38 11.78 0.75 10.84
N TYR A 39 12.34 1.50 9.90
CA TYR A 39 11.61 2.19 8.84
C TYR A 39 11.70 1.47 7.48
N ASN A 40 12.22 0.25 7.42
CA ASN A 40 12.46 -0.47 6.17
C ASN A 40 13.23 0.37 5.12
N SER A 41 14.23 1.14 5.56
CA SER A 41 14.99 2.03 4.70
C SER A 41 15.71 1.26 3.59
N SER A 42 15.80 1.87 2.40
CA SER A 42 16.59 1.36 1.28
C SER A 42 18.04 1.79 1.40
N ALA A 43 18.98 0.90 1.17
CA ALA A 43 20.39 1.29 1.07
C ALA A 43 20.72 2.02 -0.24
N SER A 44 19.89 1.87 -1.29
CA SER A 44 20.15 2.40 -2.64
C SER A 44 19.34 3.65 -3.00
N ASP A 45 18.19 3.89 -2.35
CA ASP A 45 17.30 5.01 -2.66
C ASP A 45 17.23 6.01 -1.50
N PRO A 46 17.83 7.20 -1.63
CA PRO A 46 17.84 8.23 -0.58
C PRO A 46 16.45 8.71 -0.16
N ASP A 47 15.48 8.66 -1.07
CA ASP A 47 14.10 9.08 -0.78
C ASP A 47 13.32 8.10 0.12
N LEU A 48 13.86 6.88 0.29
CA LEU A 48 13.31 5.81 1.11
C LEU A 48 14.15 5.55 2.37
N GLN A 49 15.03 6.49 2.76
CA GLN A 49 15.90 6.36 3.92
C GLN A 49 15.38 7.16 5.10
N SER A 50 15.47 6.59 6.29
CA SER A 50 15.34 7.34 7.54
C SER A 50 16.47 8.37 7.67
N SER A 51 16.30 9.37 8.52
CA SER A 51 17.32 10.37 8.78
C SER A 51 18.61 9.73 9.29
N GLU A 52 18.49 8.75 10.19
CA GLU A 52 19.65 8.04 10.74
C GLU A 52 20.42 7.26 9.68
N VAL A 53 19.73 6.48 8.86
CA VAL A 53 20.34 5.72 7.75
C VAL A 53 21.06 6.67 6.80
N ARG A 54 20.45 7.81 6.47
CA ARG A 54 21.04 8.81 5.59
C ARG A 54 22.30 9.43 6.18
N GLU A 55 22.28 9.78 7.45
CA GLU A 55 23.43 10.35 8.16
C GLU A 55 24.61 9.36 8.20
N ARG A 56 24.37 8.09 8.53
CA ARG A 56 25.39 7.04 8.56
C ARG A 56 26.01 6.82 7.18
N MET A 57 25.20 6.81 6.12
CA MET A 57 25.71 6.68 4.75
C MET A 57 26.51 7.90 4.30
N GLN A 58 26.09 9.13 4.69
CA GLN A 58 26.86 10.35 4.41
C GLN A 58 28.23 10.37 5.12
N GLN A 59 28.34 9.70 6.27
CA GLN A 59 29.61 9.50 6.97
C GLN A 59 30.50 8.42 6.34
N GLY A 60 30.04 7.81 5.24
CA GLY A 60 30.78 6.78 4.51
C GLY A 60 30.64 5.37 5.08
N GLU A 61 29.67 5.15 5.97
CA GLU A 61 29.40 3.82 6.52
C GLU A 61 28.74 2.93 5.45
N THR A 62 29.24 1.70 5.30
CA THR A 62 28.60 0.68 4.47
C THR A 62 27.62 -0.10 5.32
N LEU A 63 26.32 0.07 5.08
CA LEU A 63 25.28 -0.57 5.84
C LEU A 63 24.97 -1.95 5.27
N SER A 64 24.85 -2.95 6.14
CA SER A 64 24.36 -4.28 5.75
C SER A 64 22.88 -4.25 5.40
N THR A 65 22.49 -5.04 4.41
CA THR A 65 21.08 -5.22 4.01
C THR A 65 20.63 -6.64 4.27
N GLU A 66 19.33 -6.79 4.48
CA GLU A 66 18.66 -8.08 4.58
C GLU A 66 17.41 -8.10 3.70
N PRO A 67 17.07 -9.25 3.08
CA PRO A 67 15.78 -9.40 2.41
C PRO A 67 14.66 -9.44 3.44
N ARG A 68 13.56 -8.76 3.14
CA ARG A 68 12.36 -8.71 3.98
C ARG A 68 11.12 -8.79 3.10
N GLN A 69 10.15 -9.60 3.51
CA GLN A 69 8.83 -9.60 2.88
C GLN A 69 8.22 -8.20 2.91
N VAL A 70 7.56 -7.81 1.81
CA VAL A 70 6.84 -6.52 1.75
C VAL A 70 5.86 -6.43 2.91
N PRO A 71 5.96 -5.42 3.79
CA PRO A 71 5.09 -5.33 4.95
C PRO A 71 3.64 -5.08 4.54
N MET A 72 2.73 -5.89 5.11
CA MET A 72 1.29 -5.66 5.10
C MET A 72 0.87 -5.19 6.48
N VAL A 73 0.44 -3.95 6.57
CA VAL A 73 0.08 -3.30 7.84
C VAL A 73 -1.41 -3.02 7.86
N ASP A 74 -2.12 -3.61 8.80
CA ASP A 74 -3.53 -3.32 9.04
C ASP A 74 -3.67 -2.09 9.96
N LEU A 75 -4.49 -1.12 9.56
CA LEU A 75 -4.92 -0.02 10.41
C LEU A 75 -6.27 -0.37 11.08
N PRO A 76 -6.30 -0.60 12.41
CA PRO A 76 -7.55 -0.84 13.11
C PRO A 76 -8.42 0.43 13.15
N LEU A 77 -9.75 0.29 13.05
CA LEU A 77 -10.71 1.41 13.14
C LEU A 77 -10.58 2.21 14.44
N GLY A 78 -10.23 1.57 15.55
CA GLY A 78 -9.99 2.22 16.84
C GLY A 78 -8.54 2.64 17.08
N ALA A 79 -7.72 2.79 16.04
CA ALA A 79 -6.36 3.28 16.19
C ALA A 79 -6.36 4.72 16.69
N THR A 80 -5.37 5.04 17.52
CA THR A 80 -5.09 6.43 17.91
C THR A 80 -4.05 7.03 16.94
N GLU A 81 -3.96 8.35 16.90
CA GLU A 81 -2.93 9.05 16.12
C GLU A 81 -1.53 8.60 16.52
N ASP A 82 -1.28 8.42 17.82
CA ASP A 82 0.00 7.93 18.35
C ASP A 82 0.37 6.55 17.80
N ARG A 83 -0.62 5.66 17.68
CA ARG A 83 -0.41 4.34 17.11
C ARG A 83 -0.13 4.41 15.60
N LEU A 84 -0.77 5.35 14.92
CA LEU A 84 -0.59 5.57 13.48
C LEU A 84 0.76 6.21 13.18
N CYS A 85 1.03 7.37 13.75
CA CYS A 85 2.21 8.20 13.46
C CYS A 85 3.45 7.76 14.22
N GLY A 86 3.27 7.21 15.41
CA GLY A 86 4.33 6.99 16.41
C GLY A 86 4.27 8.01 17.53
N THR A 87 5.00 7.74 18.59
CA THR A 87 5.03 8.58 19.79
C THR A 87 6.45 8.94 20.21
N ILE A 88 6.62 10.10 20.83
CA ILE A 88 7.89 10.56 21.40
C ILE A 88 7.84 10.34 22.91
N ASP A 89 8.78 9.56 23.44
CA ASP A 89 9.00 9.41 24.86
C ASP A 89 9.79 10.64 25.39
N ILE A 90 9.03 11.60 25.88
CA ILE A 90 9.58 12.89 26.32
C ILE A 90 10.46 12.71 27.56
N GLU A 91 10.13 11.80 28.47
CA GLU A 91 10.92 11.54 29.68
C GLU A 91 12.32 11.03 29.33
N LYS A 92 12.43 10.10 28.39
CA LYS A 92 13.71 9.63 27.88
C LYS A 92 14.44 10.70 27.06
N ALA A 93 13.72 11.46 26.25
CA ALA A 93 14.31 12.52 25.46
C ALA A 93 14.96 13.61 26.34
N LEU A 94 14.33 13.95 27.45
CA LEU A 94 14.84 14.95 28.41
C LEU A 94 15.90 14.41 29.36
N SER A 95 15.79 13.16 29.82
CA SER A 95 16.71 12.58 30.81
C SER A 95 17.99 12.04 30.21
N GLU A 96 17.93 11.46 29.01
CA GLU A 96 19.05 10.77 28.37
C GLU A 96 19.61 11.55 27.16
N GLY A 97 18.95 12.64 26.72
CA GLY A 97 19.33 13.40 25.53
C GLY A 97 19.19 12.60 24.23
N VAL A 98 18.48 11.48 24.27
CA VAL A 98 18.30 10.57 23.14
C VAL A 98 16.92 10.81 22.53
N ARG A 99 16.81 10.81 21.19
CA ARG A 99 15.53 10.83 20.49
C ARG A 99 14.82 9.49 20.70
N ALA A 100 14.09 9.34 21.82
CA ALA A 100 13.29 8.15 22.08
C ALA A 100 11.96 8.25 21.31
N PHE A 101 11.99 7.92 20.04
CA PHE A 101 10.80 7.83 19.20
C PHE A 101 10.41 6.36 19.02
N GLU A 102 9.14 6.05 19.31
CA GLU A 102 8.55 4.75 19.03
C GLU A 102 7.81 4.81 17.68
N PRO A 103 8.31 4.11 16.63
CA PRO A 103 7.73 4.16 15.31
C PRO A 103 6.31 3.57 15.26
N GLY A 104 5.36 4.32 14.66
CA GLY A 104 3.99 3.89 14.47
C GLY A 104 3.77 2.99 13.25
N LEU A 105 2.48 2.83 12.88
CA LEU A 105 2.09 1.99 11.74
C LEU A 105 2.58 2.56 10.40
N LEU A 106 2.64 3.89 10.25
CA LEU A 106 3.16 4.53 9.03
C LEU A 106 4.64 4.21 8.79
N ALA A 107 5.45 4.15 9.85
CA ALA A 107 6.83 3.74 9.76
C ALA A 107 6.96 2.26 9.31
N LYS A 108 6.15 1.39 9.92
CA LYS A 108 6.12 -0.05 9.60
C LYS A 108 5.64 -0.32 8.18
N ALA A 109 4.71 0.51 7.67
CA ALA A 109 4.16 0.39 6.32
C ALA A 109 5.09 0.93 5.23
N ASN A 110 6.17 1.64 5.59
CA ASN A 110 7.09 2.18 4.57
C ASN A 110 7.59 1.08 3.63
N ARG A 111 7.51 1.33 2.32
CA ARG A 111 7.81 0.40 1.22
C ARG A 111 6.89 -0.82 1.15
N GLY A 112 5.71 -0.74 1.79
CA GLY A 112 4.73 -1.82 1.88
C GLY A 112 3.32 -1.40 1.53
N LEU A 113 2.38 -2.14 2.08
CA LEU A 113 0.95 -1.96 1.93
C LEU A 113 0.35 -1.53 3.27
N LEU A 114 -0.47 -0.49 3.26
CA LEU A 114 -1.28 -0.09 4.42
C LEU A 114 -2.74 -0.36 4.09
N TYR A 115 -3.36 -1.25 4.84
CA TYR A 115 -4.74 -1.65 4.65
C TYR A 115 -5.65 -1.03 5.71
N VAL A 116 -6.72 -0.40 5.24
CA VAL A 116 -7.79 0.16 6.08
C VAL A 116 -9.08 -0.57 5.75
N ASP A 117 -9.57 -1.38 6.69
CA ASP A 117 -10.87 -2.05 6.54
C ASP A 117 -11.98 -1.06 6.93
N GLU A 118 -13.07 -1.06 6.16
CA GLU A 118 -14.21 -0.15 6.37
C GLU A 118 -13.76 1.32 6.51
N VAL A 119 -13.00 1.81 5.52
CA VAL A 119 -12.38 3.15 5.54
C VAL A 119 -13.37 4.29 5.72
N ASN A 120 -14.64 4.08 5.36
CA ASN A 120 -15.75 5.02 5.57
C ASN A 120 -16.07 5.27 7.07
N LEU A 121 -15.64 4.35 7.95
CA LEU A 121 -15.84 4.44 9.40
C LEU A 121 -14.62 5.00 10.15
N LEU A 122 -13.52 5.28 9.44
CA LEU A 122 -12.32 5.83 10.05
C LEU A 122 -12.56 7.29 10.51
N ASP A 123 -11.96 7.65 11.64
CA ASP A 123 -11.98 9.00 12.18
C ASP A 123 -11.39 10.02 11.20
N ASP A 124 -12.02 11.19 11.06
CA ASP A 124 -11.64 12.25 10.12
C ASP A 124 -10.18 12.67 10.24
N HIS A 125 -9.74 12.84 11.48
CA HIS A 125 -8.38 13.27 11.76
C HIS A 125 -7.35 12.23 11.30
N LEU A 126 -7.61 10.93 11.52
CA LEU A 126 -6.74 9.86 11.04
C LEU A 126 -6.71 9.77 9.52
N VAL A 127 -7.85 10.05 8.88
CA VAL A 127 -7.94 10.14 7.43
C VAL A 127 -7.01 11.23 6.91
N ASP A 128 -7.06 12.43 7.47
CA ASP A 128 -6.23 13.55 7.05
C ASP A 128 -4.74 13.22 7.19
N VAL A 129 -4.33 12.66 8.33
CA VAL A 129 -2.94 12.23 8.57
C VAL A 129 -2.48 11.19 7.56
N LEU A 130 -3.35 10.20 7.26
CA LEU A 130 -3.06 9.17 6.26
C LEU A 130 -2.87 9.77 4.86
N LEU A 131 -3.77 10.67 4.48
CA LEU A 131 -3.75 11.30 3.16
C LEU A 131 -2.51 12.18 2.98
N ASP A 132 -2.13 12.93 4.01
CA ASP A 132 -0.93 13.78 3.99
C ASP A 132 0.34 12.94 3.89
N SER A 133 0.43 11.86 4.67
CA SER A 133 1.56 10.94 4.63
C SER A 133 1.66 10.21 3.28
N ALA A 134 0.51 9.74 2.73
CA ALA A 134 0.47 9.08 1.42
C ALA A 134 0.83 10.04 0.27
N ALA A 135 0.47 11.32 0.39
CA ALA A 135 0.77 12.33 -0.62
C ALA A 135 2.24 12.77 -0.60
N SER A 136 2.77 13.04 0.60
CA SER A 136 4.15 13.53 0.77
C SER A 136 5.19 12.41 0.72
N GLY A 137 4.82 11.19 1.08
CA GLY A 137 5.73 10.06 1.30
C GLY A 137 6.51 10.16 2.61
N TRP A 138 6.11 11.04 3.50
CA TRP A 138 6.77 11.31 4.78
C TRP A 138 5.75 11.47 5.90
N ASN A 139 6.12 11.01 7.09
CA ASN A 139 5.40 11.32 8.31
C ASN A 139 6.27 12.21 9.21
N THR A 140 5.65 13.25 9.79
CA THR A 140 6.33 14.16 10.73
C THR A 140 5.53 14.20 12.03
N VAL A 141 6.17 13.87 13.12
CA VAL A 141 5.59 13.93 14.47
C VAL A 141 6.27 15.04 15.25
N GLU A 142 5.49 16.00 15.72
CA GLU A 142 5.97 17.14 16.48
C GLU A 142 5.30 17.18 17.86
N ARG A 143 6.09 17.10 18.93
CA ARG A 143 5.62 17.21 20.29
C ARG A 143 6.62 17.96 21.16
N GLU A 144 6.12 18.95 21.91
CA GLU A 144 6.90 19.73 22.88
C GLU A 144 8.26 20.25 22.37
N GLY A 145 8.30 20.67 21.09
CA GLY A 145 9.51 21.16 20.46
C GLY A 145 10.46 20.09 19.92
N VAL A 146 10.13 18.82 20.07
CA VAL A 146 10.85 17.73 19.40
C VAL A 146 10.12 17.36 18.12
N SER A 147 10.85 17.34 16.99
CA SER A 147 10.32 16.95 15.68
C SER A 147 11.08 15.73 15.16
N VAL A 148 10.33 14.68 14.81
CA VAL A 148 10.86 13.46 14.19
C VAL A 148 10.19 13.28 12.83
N ARG A 149 11.00 13.12 11.78
CA ARG A 149 10.51 12.87 10.42
C ARG A 149 11.08 11.57 9.89
N HIS A 150 10.23 10.74 9.33
CA HIS A 150 10.62 9.47 8.74
C HIS A 150 9.90 9.20 7.42
N PRO A 151 10.44 8.35 6.52
CA PRO A 151 9.76 7.97 5.30
C PRO A 151 8.50 7.16 5.61
N ALA A 152 7.44 7.40 4.83
CA ALA A 152 6.15 6.73 4.93
C ALA A 152 5.57 6.55 3.52
N ARG A 153 6.33 5.89 2.63
CA ARG A 153 5.89 5.57 1.27
C ARG A 153 5.25 4.19 1.25
N PHE A 154 3.96 4.14 1.13
CA PHE A 154 3.18 2.92 1.11
C PHE A 154 2.09 2.98 0.03
N VAL A 155 1.57 1.83 -0.36
CA VAL A 155 0.34 1.74 -1.16
C VAL A 155 -0.84 1.63 -0.20
N LEU A 156 -1.73 2.63 -0.26
CA LEU A 156 -2.95 2.63 0.55
C LEU A 156 -3.99 1.71 -0.10
N ILE A 157 -4.51 0.75 0.65
CA ILE A 157 -5.63 -0.09 0.23
C ILE A 157 -6.77 0.14 1.20
N GLY A 158 -7.90 0.63 0.68
CA GLY A 158 -9.12 0.80 1.46
C GLY A 158 -10.15 -0.24 1.07
N SER A 159 -10.87 -0.79 2.03
CA SER A 159 -12.12 -1.49 1.75
C SER A 159 -13.30 -0.69 2.28
N GLY A 160 -14.47 -0.90 1.68
CA GLY A 160 -15.71 -0.28 2.12
C GLY A 160 -16.94 -1.07 1.65
N ASN A 161 -18.05 -0.81 2.32
CA ASN A 161 -19.36 -1.29 1.92
C ASN A 161 -20.24 -0.08 1.59
N PRO A 162 -20.83 0.00 0.38
CA PRO A 162 -21.72 1.10 0.03
C PRO A 162 -22.91 1.28 0.98
N GLU A 163 -23.32 0.20 1.67
CA GLU A 163 -24.42 0.22 2.63
C GLU A 163 -24.08 0.92 3.96
N GLU A 164 -22.79 1.07 4.27
CA GLU A 164 -22.31 1.65 5.54
C GLU A 164 -22.09 3.16 5.48
N GLY A 165 -22.35 3.77 4.34
CA GLY A 165 -22.22 5.19 4.11
C GLY A 165 -21.38 5.55 2.89
N GLU A 166 -21.53 6.78 2.45
CA GLU A 166 -20.76 7.32 1.33
C GLU A 166 -19.34 7.63 1.76
N LEU A 167 -18.40 7.35 0.86
CA LEU A 167 -17.02 7.77 1.04
C LEU A 167 -16.89 9.27 0.87
N ARG A 168 -16.10 9.88 1.73
CA ARG A 168 -15.81 11.32 1.62
C ARG A 168 -15.09 11.61 0.32
N PRO A 169 -15.44 12.72 -0.38
CA PRO A 169 -14.80 13.09 -1.63
C PRO A 169 -13.27 13.20 -1.51
N GLN A 170 -12.77 13.74 -0.39
CA GLN A 170 -11.33 13.87 -0.15
C GLN A 170 -10.59 12.52 -0.11
N LEU A 171 -11.26 11.47 0.41
CA LEU A 171 -10.73 10.10 0.40
C LEU A 171 -10.72 9.53 -1.02
N LEU A 172 -11.83 9.69 -1.75
CA LEU A 172 -11.95 9.20 -3.12
C LEU A 172 -10.85 9.77 -4.01
N ASP A 173 -10.56 11.06 -3.87
CA ASP A 173 -9.50 11.74 -4.62
C ASP A 173 -8.11 11.15 -4.40
N ARG A 174 -7.87 10.46 -3.30
CA ARG A 174 -6.55 9.88 -2.99
C ARG A 174 -6.37 8.46 -3.51
N PHE A 175 -7.47 7.76 -3.78
CA PHE A 175 -7.39 6.47 -4.43
C PHE A 175 -7.27 6.66 -5.95
N GLY A 176 -6.23 6.07 -6.53
CA GLY A 176 -6.01 6.11 -7.97
C GLY A 176 -6.85 5.10 -8.73
N MET A 177 -7.28 4.04 -8.05
CA MET A 177 -8.09 2.98 -8.64
C MET A 177 -9.22 2.59 -7.70
N SER A 178 -10.35 2.15 -8.29
CA SER A 178 -11.48 1.60 -7.56
C SER A 178 -11.90 0.28 -8.20
N VAL A 179 -12.24 -0.69 -7.35
CA VAL A 179 -12.74 -2.01 -7.76
C VAL A 179 -14.04 -2.27 -7.02
N GLU A 180 -15.08 -2.68 -7.76
CA GLU A 180 -16.32 -3.13 -7.17
C GLU A 180 -16.37 -4.66 -7.13
N VAL A 181 -16.48 -5.23 -5.93
CA VAL A 181 -16.56 -6.67 -5.69
C VAL A 181 -18.00 -7.02 -5.32
N ARG A 182 -18.70 -7.65 -6.23
CA ARG A 182 -20.10 -8.09 -6.02
C ARG A 182 -20.19 -9.54 -5.60
N THR A 183 -21.23 -9.86 -4.86
CA THR A 183 -21.56 -11.25 -4.52
C THR A 183 -21.78 -12.06 -5.78
N VAL A 184 -21.07 -13.18 -5.91
CA VAL A 184 -21.23 -14.13 -7.01
C VAL A 184 -22.68 -14.68 -6.97
N ARG A 185 -23.42 -14.48 -8.06
CA ARG A 185 -24.83 -14.95 -8.18
C ARG A 185 -24.98 -16.22 -9.00
N ASP A 186 -23.99 -16.51 -9.84
CA ASP A 186 -23.98 -17.74 -10.65
C ASP A 186 -23.87 -18.97 -9.74
N PRO A 187 -24.82 -19.93 -9.83
CA PRO A 187 -24.84 -21.10 -8.95
C PRO A 187 -23.61 -22.01 -9.09
N GLU A 188 -23.06 -22.15 -10.30
CA GLU A 188 -21.93 -23.03 -10.56
C GLU A 188 -20.66 -22.44 -9.93
N LEU A 189 -20.44 -21.12 -10.09
CA LEU A 189 -19.34 -20.44 -9.44
C LEU A 189 -19.46 -20.43 -7.91
N ARG A 190 -20.68 -20.34 -7.38
CA ARG A 190 -20.92 -20.44 -5.93
C ARG A 190 -20.54 -21.80 -5.38
N VAL A 191 -20.91 -22.88 -6.08
CA VAL A 191 -20.51 -24.24 -5.72
C VAL A 191 -18.98 -24.36 -5.73
N GLN A 192 -18.31 -23.88 -6.76
CA GLN A 192 -16.85 -23.90 -6.82
C GLN A 192 -16.19 -23.19 -5.62
N VAL A 193 -16.70 -22.02 -5.22
CA VAL A 193 -16.19 -21.30 -4.04
C VAL A 193 -16.38 -22.12 -2.77
N VAL A 194 -17.55 -22.76 -2.60
CA VAL A 194 -17.83 -23.62 -1.43
C VAL A 194 -16.93 -24.84 -1.43
N ASP A 195 -16.74 -25.49 -2.57
CA ASP A 195 -15.89 -26.68 -2.70
C ASP A 195 -14.41 -26.35 -2.39
N GLN A 196 -13.90 -25.23 -2.91
CA GLN A 196 -12.56 -24.77 -2.60
C GLN A 196 -12.38 -24.50 -1.11
N ARG A 197 -13.37 -23.83 -0.49
CA ARG A 197 -13.32 -23.56 0.95
C ARG A 197 -13.38 -24.85 1.76
N THR A 198 -14.23 -25.80 1.40
CA THR A 198 -14.34 -27.09 2.06
C THR A 198 -13.05 -27.89 1.94
N SER A 199 -12.43 -27.86 0.77
CA SER A 199 -11.14 -28.52 0.53
C SER A 199 -10.03 -27.93 1.39
N PHE A 200 -9.97 -26.59 1.47
CA PHE A 200 -9.03 -25.90 2.34
C PHE A 200 -9.26 -26.23 3.82
N ASP A 201 -10.51 -26.22 4.29
CA ASP A 201 -10.83 -26.51 5.70
C ASP A 201 -10.52 -27.97 6.08
N SER A 202 -10.55 -28.90 5.11
CA SER A 202 -10.26 -30.32 5.31
C SER A 202 -8.77 -30.63 5.33
N ASP A 203 -7.99 -29.97 4.47
CA ASP A 203 -6.54 -30.16 4.33
C ASP A 203 -5.88 -28.84 3.85
N PRO A 204 -5.58 -27.89 4.76
CA PRO A 204 -4.98 -26.61 4.39
C PRO A 204 -3.62 -26.74 3.69
N ASP A 205 -2.78 -27.67 4.14
CA ASP A 205 -1.43 -27.84 3.60
C ASP A 205 -1.46 -28.46 2.20
N GLY A 206 -2.29 -29.50 2.00
CA GLY A 206 -2.48 -30.10 0.68
C GLY A 206 -3.12 -29.12 -0.31
N PHE A 207 -4.09 -28.34 0.11
CA PHE A 207 -4.68 -27.29 -0.73
C PHE A 207 -3.67 -26.23 -1.11
N SER A 208 -2.87 -25.75 -0.16
CA SER A 208 -1.82 -24.74 -0.40
C SER A 208 -0.80 -25.26 -1.40
N THR A 209 -0.34 -26.52 -1.25
CA THR A 209 0.58 -27.17 -2.18
C THR A 209 -0.02 -27.28 -3.59
N ALA A 210 -1.31 -27.60 -3.70
CA ALA A 210 -1.98 -27.74 -5.00
C ALA A 210 -2.06 -26.41 -5.79
N VAL A 211 -2.15 -25.27 -5.11
CA VAL A 211 -2.25 -23.94 -5.74
C VAL A 211 -0.90 -23.22 -5.86
N GLU A 212 0.15 -23.72 -5.24
CA GLU A 212 1.49 -23.10 -5.18
C GLU A 212 2.05 -22.78 -6.56
N GLY A 213 1.89 -23.66 -7.55
CA GLY A 213 2.33 -23.42 -8.91
C GLY A 213 1.70 -22.19 -9.56
N ASN A 214 0.39 -21.97 -9.33
CA ASN A 214 -0.31 -20.80 -9.84
C ASN A 214 0.13 -19.52 -9.12
N GLN A 215 0.35 -19.59 -7.82
CA GLN A 215 0.81 -18.47 -7.01
C GLN A 215 2.22 -18.03 -7.43
N ASN A 216 3.14 -18.99 -7.59
CA ASN A 216 4.50 -18.73 -8.05
C ASN A 216 4.52 -18.12 -9.46
N ALA A 217 3.67 -18.61 -10.38
CA ALA A 217 3.55 -18.04 -11.71
C ALA A 217 3.05 -16.57 -11.69
N LEU A 218 2.10 -16.25 -10.79
CA LEU A 218 1.62 -14.89 -10.63
C LEU A 218 2.67 -13.97 -10.01
N GLN A 219 3.38 -14.45 -8.99
CA GLN A 219 4.50 -13.73 -8.37
C GLN A 219 5.60 -13.42 -9.41
N GLN A 220 5.97 -14.41 -10.22
CA GLN A 220 6.96 -14.21 -11.28
C GLN A 220 6.52 -13.14 -12.30
N ARG A 221 5.24 -13.14 -12.69
CA ARG A 221 4.70 -12.10 -13.57
C ARG A 221 4.77 -10.70 -12.94
N VAL A 222 4.56 -10.59 -11.63
CA VAL A 222 4.70 -9.30 -10.90
C VAL A 222 6.16 -8.84 -10.93
N VAL A 223 7.12 -9.73 -10.65
CA VAL A 223 8.56 -9.42 -10.70
C VAL A 223 8.97 -8.93 -12.09
N GLU A 224 8.58 -9.65 -13.13
CA GLU A 224 8.88 -9.28 -14.51
C GLU A 224 8.23 -7.94 -14.90
N ALA A 225 7.00 -7.69 -14.45
CA ALA A 225 6.31 -6.43 -14.67
C ALA A 225 7.04 -5.25 -14.01
N GLN A 226 7.55 -5.43 -12.79
CA GLN A 226 8.33 -4.40 -12.11
C GLN A 226 9.62 -4.06 -12.87
N GLN A 227 10.32 -5.06 -13.41
CA GLN A 227 11.54 -4.88 -14.19
C GLN A 227 11.30 -4.17 -15.53
N ARG A 228 10.13 -4.41 -16.15
CA ARG A 228 9.75 -3.80 -17.44
C ARG A 228 9.15 -2.40 -17.29
N LEU A 229 8.61 -2.05 -16.12
CA LEU A 229 7.80 -0.85 -15.94
C LEU A 229 8.46 0.44 -16.42
N ASP A 230 9.77 0.60 -16.19
CA ASP A 230 10.50 1.79 -16.62
C ASP A 230 10.78 1.82 -18.14
N GLN A 231 10.66 0.69 -18.80
CA GLN A 231 10.85 0.56 -20.26
C GLN A 231 9.55 0.81 -21.04
N VAL A 232 8.38 0.71 -20.36
CA VAL A 232 7.09 0.93 -20.99
C VAL A 232 6.86 2.42 -21.23
N SER A 233 6.61 2.80 -22.47
CA SER A 233 6.23 4.16 -22.87
C SER A 233 4.81 4.17 -23.44
N ILE A 234 4.12 5.29 -23.28
CA ILE A 234 2.82 5.54 -23.91
C ILE A 234 3.04 6.53 -25.05
N ASP A 235 2.58 6.19 -26.24
CA ASP A 235 2.63 7.09 -27.39
C ASP A 235 1.70 8.31 -27.21
N GLU A 236 1.84 9.28 -28.10
CA GLU A 236 1.08 10.53 -28.02
C GLU A 236 -0.41 10.31 -28.30
N ASP A 237 -0.74 9.43 -29.22
CA ASP A 237 -2.13 9.12 -29.56
C ASP A 237 -2.89 8.53 -28.40
N LEU A 238 -2.29 7.60 -27.66
CA LEU A 238 -2.90 7.02 -26.48
C LEU A 238 -3.02 8.04 -25.33
N ARG A 239 -2.03 8.92 -25.16
CA ARG A 239 -2.12 10.02 -24.17
C ARG A 239 -3.27 10.98 -24.48
N LEU A 240 -3.44 11.35 -25.75
CA LEU A 240 -4.56 12.19 -26.20
C LEU A 240 -5.91 11.49 -25.97
N ARG A 241 -6.02 10.19 -26.22
CA ARG A 241 -7.24 9.42 -25.93
C ARG A 241 -7.56 9.39 -24.45
N ILE A 242 -6.56 9.19 -23.58
CA ILE A 242 -6.75 9.22 -22.12
C ILE A 242 -7.30 10.59 -21.70
N SER A 243 -6.67 11.68 -22.14
CA SER A 243 -7.14 13.04 -21.82
C SER A 243 -8.53 13.34 -22.39
N ALA A 244 -8.86 12.86 -23.58
CA ALA A 244 -10.18 13.01 -24.17
C ALA A 244 -11.26 12.31 -23.29
N VAL A 245 -11.00 11.07 -22.85
CA VAL A 245 -11.92 10.34 -21.96
C VAL A 245 -12.08 11.05 -20.62
N CYS A 246 -10.99 11.55 -20.02
CA CYS A 246 -11.06 12.34 -18.77
C CYS A 246 -11.90 13.60 -18.96
N GLY A 247 -11.77 14.30 -20.09
CA GLY A 247 -12.57 15.47 -20.44
C GLY A 247 -14.04 15.14 -20.70
N GLU A 248 -14.35 14.04 -21.39
CA GLU A 248 -15.73 13.59 -21.62
C GLU A 248 -16.46 13.19 -20.34
N LEU A 249 -15.72 12.65 -19.36
CA LEU A 249 -16.23 12.27 -18.04
C LEU A 249 -16.27 13.43 -17.05
N ASP A 250 -15.89 14.65 -17.47
CA ASP A 250 -15.83 15.84 -16.64
C ASP A 250 -15.03 15.65 -15.34
N VAL A 251 -13.87 14.98 -15.47
CA VAL A 251 -12.99 14.72 -14.33
C VAL A 251 -12.25 15.99 -13.93
N ASP A 252 -12.44 16.42 -12.69
CA ASP A 252 -11.79 17.61 -12.15
C ASP A 252 -10.26 17.48 -12.10
N GLY A 253 -9.56 18.50 -12.59
CA GLY A 253 -8.10 18.57 -12.57
C GLY A 253 -7.42 17.58 -13.50
N LEU A 254 -6.12 17.37 -13.30
CA LEU A 254 -5.28 16.49 -14.14
C LEU A 254 -4.92 15.15 -13.47
N ARG A 255 -5.47 14.88 -12.28
CA ARG A 255 -5.15 13.66 -11.53
C ARG A 255 -5.62 12.41 -12.27
N GLY A 256 -6.81 12.46 -12.86
CA GLY A 256 -7.36 11.37 -13.67
C GLY A 256 -6.44 10.98 -14.82
N ASP A 257 -5.94 11.98 -15.57
CA ASP A 257 -4.98 11.78 -16.66
C ASP A 257 -3.70 11.11 -16.16
N ILE A 258 -3.10 11.64 -15.08
CA ILE A 258 -1.84 11.13 -14.53
C ILE A 258 -1.98 9.69 -14.04
N VAL A 259 -3.05 9.40 -13.31
CA VAL A 259 -3.31 8.06 -12.74
C VAL A 259 -3.58 7.05 -13.85
N THR A 260 -4.42 7.42 -14.84
CA THR A 260 -4.75 6.54 -15.96
C THR A 260 -3.51 6.23 -16.80
N ASN A 261 -2.65 7.22 -17.06
CA ASN A 261 -1.37 6.99 -17.73
C ASN A 261 -0.47 6.01 -16.97
N ARG A 262 -0.36 6.17 -15.64
CA ARG A 262 0.43 5.26 -14.80
C ARG A 262 -0.17 3.85 -14.75
N ALA A 263 -1.48 3.74 -14.63
CA ALA A 263 -2.18 2.46 -14.63
C ALA A 263 -2.04 1.73 -15.97
N ALA A 264 -2.16 2.43 -17.09
CA ALA A 264 -1.96 1.86 -18.42
C ALA A 264 -0.54 1.30 -18.60
N ARG A 265 0.49 2.05 -18.16
CA ARG A 265 1.88 1.57 -18.19
C ARG A 265 2.07 0.32 -17.30
N ALA A 266 1.51 0.34 -16.10
CA ALA A 266 1.61 -0.79 -15.19
C ALA A 266 0.90 -2.04 -15.74
N LEU A 267 -0.26 -1.87 -16.36
CA LEU A 267 -1.00 -2.96 -17.00
C LEU A 267 -0.21 -3.53 -18.20
N ALA A 268 0.33 -2.68 -19.07
CA ALA A 268 1.15 -3.10 -20.20
C ALA A 268 2.39 -3.88 -19.74
N ALA A 269 3.10 -3.39 -18.70
CA ALA A 269 4.22 -4.10 -18.11
C ALA A 269 3.80 -5.49 -17.59
N PHE A 270 2.64 -5.59 -16.93
CA PHE A 270 2.11 -6.83 -16.36
C PHE A 270 1.65 -7.82 -17.46
N GLU A 271 1.16 -7.33 -18.57
CA GLU A 271 0.77 -8.14 -19.73
C GLU A 271 1.94 -8.45 -20.70
N GLY A 272 3.11 -7.87 -20.47
CA GLY A 272 4.30 -8.07 -21.30
C GLY A 272 4.23 -7.36 -22.65
N ARG A 273 3.53 -6.25 -22.70
CA ARG A 273 3.36 -5.41 -23.91
C ARG A 273 4.21 -4.14 -23.83
#